data_a4921946389c13b71213fd5cf2f26103
#
_entry.id   a4921946389c13b71213fd5cf2f26103
#
_cell.length_a   1.000
_cell.length_b   1.000
_cell.length_c   1.000
_cell.angle_alpha   90.00
_cell.angle_beta   90.00
_cell.angle_gamma   90.00
#
_symmetry.space_group_name_H-M   'P 1'
#
loop_
_entity.id
_entity.type
_entity.pdbx_description
1 polymer ?
#
loop_
_entity_poly.entity_id
_entity_poly.type
_entity_poly.pdbx_seq_one_letter_code
_entity_poly.pdbx_strand_id
1 'polypeptide(L)'
;MNGKFPASYQEVRALKGVGDYTAAAICSIAYNMPYAVVDGNVYRVLSRYWGVDTPIDSTEGKRLFAVLADEMLDKSRPAIYNQAIMDFGAVQCTPQAPNCMFCPLADSCTALSKGLVMQLPVKRHKTKTSNRYFNYIYVRMGACTFIHKRTADDILSLIHISEPTRLALIS
;
A
#
# COMPACT_ATOMS: atom_id res chain seq x y z
N MET A 1 -19.84 -18.64 -3.15
CA MET A 1 -20.35 -17.30 -3.54
C MET A 1 -20.78 -17.41 -4.99
N ASN A 2 -22.05 -17.39 -5.29
CA ASN A 2 -22.65 -17.66 -6.62
C ASN A 2 -22.23 -16.65 -7.72
N GLY A 3 -20.94 -16.39 -7.89
CA GLY A 3 -20.38 -15.46 -8.86
C GLY A 3 -20.59 -13.96 -8.53
N LYS A 4 -21.18 -13.64 -7.36
CA LYS A 4 -21.36 -12.26 -6.92
C LYS A 4 -20.27 -11.88 -5.89
N PHE A 5 -19.61 -10.75 -6.12
CA PHE A 5 -18.66 -10.20 -5.16
C PHE A 5 -19.40 -9.59 -3.96
N PRO A 6 -18.90 -9.76 -2.73
CA PRO A 6 -19.55 -9.21 -1.53
C PRO A 6 -19.59 -7.67 -1.57
N ALA A 7 -20.66 -7.09 -1.04
CA ALA A 7 -20.90 -5.65 -1.05
C ALA A 7 -20.93 -5.02 0.36
N SER A 8 -20.50 -5.74 1.39
CA SER A 8 -20.31 -5.18 2.74
C SER A 8 -18.85 -5.30 3.18
N TYR A 9 -18.40 -4.39 4.05
CA TYR A 9 -17.02 -4.40 4.56
C TYR A 9 -16.68 -5.73 5.25
N GLN A 10 -17.59 -6.24 6.07
CA GLN A 10 -17.40 -7.47 6.83
C GLN A 10 -17.22 -8.68 5.91
N GLU A 11 -18.05 -8.78 4.88
CA GLU A 11 -17.97 -9.88 3.91
C GLU A 11 -16.71 -9.77 3.04
N VAL A 12 -16.35 -8.56 2.60
CA VAL A 12 -15.10 -8.31 1.84
C VAL A 12 -13.90 -8.67 2.71
N ARG A 13 -13.89 -8.24 3.98
CA ARG A 13 -12.81 -8.52 4.94
C ARG A 13 -12.67 -10.01 5.25
N ALA A 14 -13.77 -10.77 5.20
CA ALA A 14 -13.76 -12.23 5.42
C ALA A 14 -13.20 -13.05 4.25
N LEU A 15 -12.94 -12.43 3.09
CA LEU A 15 -12.32 -13.11 1.96
C LEU A 15 -10.87 -13.50 2.29
N LYS A 16 -10.48 -14.71 1.86
CA LYS A 16 -9.10 -15.19 2.07
C LYS A 16 -8.09 -14.26 1.41
N GLY A 17 -7.10 -13.80 2.19
CA GLY A 17 -6.05 -12.90 1.71
C GLY A 17 -6.43 -11.40 1.75
N VAL A 18 -7.64 -11.05 2.17
CA VAL A 18 -8.07 -9.66 2.30
C VAL A 18 -7.84 -9.17 3.73
N GLY A 19 -6.97 -8.17 3.87
CA GLY A 19 -6.73 -7.45 5.13
C GLY A 19 -7.60 -6.19 5.26
N ASP A 20 -7.46 -5.49 6.40
CA ASP A 20 -8.23 -4.25 6.67
C ASP A 20 -8.00 -3.19 5.61
N TYR A 21 -6.74 -2.97 5.20
CA TYR A 21 -6.38 -2.07 4.11
C TYR A 21 -7.10 -2.41 2.81
N THR A 22 -7.02 -3.68 2.37
CA THR A 22 -7.61 -4.13 1.10
C THR A 22 -9.13 -4.04 1.15
N ALA A 23 -9.75 -4.41 2.28
CA ALA A 23 -11.18 -4.30 2.45
C ALA A 23 -11.66 -2.84 2.40
N ALA A 24 -10.97 -1.93 3.11
CA ALA A 24 -11.28 -0.50 3.08
C ALA A 24 -11.12 0.09 1.67
N ALA A 25 -10.04 -0.27 0.97
CA ALA A 25 -9.80 0.18 -0.40
C ALA A 25 -10.90 -0.27 -1.37
N ILE A 26 -11.27 -1.57 -1.34
CA ILE A 26 -12.34 -2.09 -2.18
C ILE A 26 -13.67 -1.39 -1.85
N CYS A 27 -14.02 -1.32 -0.57
CA CYS A 27 -15.30 -0.75 -0.15
C CYS A 27 -15.40 0.75 -0.45
N SER A 28 -14.33 1.52 -0.27
CA SER A 28 -14.35 2.95 -0.55
C SER A 28 -14.26 3.28 -2.05
N ILE A 29 -13.37 2.59 -2.78
CA ILE A 29 -13.13 2.93 -4.19
C ILE A 29 -14.20 2.35 -5.11
N ALA A 30 -14.60 1.08 -4.90
CA ALA A 30 -15.56 0.42 -5.78
C ALA A 30 -17.03 0.69 -5.37
N TYR A 31 -17.29 0.88 -4.08
CA TYR A 31 -18.65 1.02 -3.55
C TYR A 31 -18.94 2.39 -2.92
N ASN A 32 -17.95 3.30 -2.94
CA ASN A 32 -18.05 4.64 -2.33
C ASN A 32 -18.49 4.62 -0.86
N MET A 33 -18.12 3.57 -0.12
CA MET A 33 -18.41 3.45 1.30
C MET A 33 -17.42 4.25 2.14
N PRO A 34 -17.82 4.85 3.27
CA PRO A 34 -17.00 5.76 4.07
C PRO A 34 -16.00 5.00 4.96
N TYR A 35 -15.07 4.28 4.33
CA TYR A 35 -13.96 3.61 5.01
C TYR A 35 -12.64 4.27 4.64
N ALA A 36 -11.89 4.68 5.67
CA ALA A 36 -10.56 5.24 5.48
C ALA A 36 -9.54 4.15 5.11
N VAL A 37 -8.70 4.45 4.13
CA VAL A 37 -7.59 3.57 3.72
C VAL A 37 -6.33 4.05 4.43
N VAL A 38 -5.61 3.13 5.10
CA VAL A 38 -4.36 3.45 5.79
C VAL A 38 -3.25 2.54 5.27
N ASP A 39 -2.48 3.06 4.33
CA ASP A 39 -1.28 2.42 3.78
C ASP A 39 0.01 3.09 4.31
N GLY A 40 1.16 2.68 3.81
CA GLY A 40 2.45 3.28 4.17
C GLY A 40 2.56 4.77 3.82
N ASN A 41 1.88 5.22 2.78
CA ASN A 41 1.84 6.63 2.37
C ASN A 41 0.98 7.44 3.34
N VAL A 42 -0.20 6.93 3.65
CA VAL A 42 -1.15 7.57 4.59
C VAL A 42 -0.55 7.66 5.98
N TYR A 43 0.07 6.58 6.50
CA TYR A 43 0.79 6.64 7.78
C TYR A 43 1.82 7.78 7.80
N ARG A 44 2.59 7.94 6.73
CA ARG A 44 3.61 8.97 6.63
C ARG A 44 3.00 10.38 6.59
N VAL A 45 1.96 10.58 5.77
CA VAL A 45 1.28 11.87 5.67
C VAL A 45 0.70 12.28 7.02
N LEU A 46 -0.10 11.41 7.62
CA LEU A 46 -0.75 11.69 8.91
C LEU A 46 0.26 11.90 10.03
N SER A 47 1.29 11.05 10.12
CA SER A 47 2.35 11.19 11.12
C SER A 47 3.05 12.53 11.01
N ARG A 48 3.42 12.97 9.80
CA ARG A 48 4.08 14.27 9.58
C ARG A 48 3.14 15.44 9.78
N TYR A 49 1.94 15.39 9.23
CA TYR A 49 0.99 16.47 9.30
C TYR A 49 0.61 16.80 10.75
N TRP A 50 0.27 15.79 11.52
CA TRP A 50 -0.11 15.95 12.94
C TRP A 50 1.08 15.88 13.91
N GLY A 51 2.28 15.55 13.45
CA GLY A 51 3.46 15.39 14.28
C GLY A 51 3.39 14.20 15.24
N VAL A 52 2.72 13.11 14.82
CA VAL A 52 2.53 11.91 15.64
C VAL A 52 3.78 11.04 15.58
N ASP A 53 4.38 10.76 16.72
CA ASP A 53 5.59 9.97 16.91
C ASP A 53 5.32 8.52 17.39
N THR A 54 4.05 8.18 17.63
CA THR A 54 3.65 6.81 17.96
C THR A 54 4.05 5.86 16.84
N PRO A 55 4.79 4.76 17.14
CA PRO A 55 5.26 3.85 16.10
C PRO A 55 4.12 3.23 15.30
N ILE A 56 4.15 3.38 13.97
CA ILE A 56 3.09 2.93 13.05
C ILE A 56 2.92 1.41 13.00
N ASP A 57 3.94 0.65 13.39
CA ASP A 57 3.94 -0.82 13.44
C ASP A 57 3.52 -1.38 14.82
N SER A 58 3.22 -0.51 15.80
CA SER A 58 2.66 -0.91 17.08
C SER A 58 1.13 -1.08 17.01
N THR A 59 0.56 -1.87 17.93
CA THR A 59 -0.90 -2.02 18.05
C THR A 59 -1.59 -0.70 18.36
N GLU A 60 -0.98 0.09 19.24
CA GLU A 60 -1.45 1.44 19.60
C GLU A 60 -1.40 2.38 18.39
N GLY A 61 -0.27 2.41 17.66
CA GLY A 61 -0.13 3.23 16.46
C GLY A 61 -1.16 2.87 15.39
N LYS A 62 -1.35 1.58 15.11
CA LYS A 62 -2.37 1.15 14.13
C LYS A 62 -3.77 1.66 14.51
N ARG A 63 -4.13 1.58 15.79
CA ARG A 63 -5.42 2.07 16.29
C ARG A 63 -5.53 3.59 16.19
N LEU A 64 -4.50 4.32 16.63
CA LEU A 64 -4.46 5.78 16.58
C LEU A 64 -4.57 6.30 15.14
N PHE A 65 -3.78 5.76 14.23
CA PHE A 65 -3.81 6.21 12.84
C PHE A 65 -5.09 5.82 12.10
N ALA A 66 -5.74 4.72 12.49
CA ALA A 66 -7.06 4.36 11.95
C ALA A 66 -8.12 5.41 12.37
N VAL A 67 -8.10 5.86 13.62
CA VAL A 67 -9.00 6.93 14.10
C VAL A 67 -8.73 8.24 13.38
N LEU A 68 -7.47 8.67 13.31
CA LEU A 68 -7.08 9.90 12.60
C LEU A 68 -7.50 9.87 11.12
N ALA A 69 -7.31 8.73 10.46
CA ALA A 69 -7.70 8.59 9.06
C ALA A 69 -9.23 8.66 8.88
N ASP A 70 -10.01 8.08 9.79
CA ASP A 70 -11.48 8.13 9.73
C ASP A 70 -12.02 9.55 10.01
N GLU A 71 -11.40 10.26 10.94
CA GLU A 71 -11.74 11.66 11.24
C GLU A 71 -11.45 12.62 10.08
N MET A 72 -10.38 12.36 9.34
CA MET A 72 -9.96 13.17 8.18
C MET A 72 -10.71 12.81 6.90
N LEU A 73 -11.38 11.67 6.85
CA LEU A 73 -12.04 11.17 5.64
C LEU A 73 -13.18 12.08 5.20
N ASP A 74 -13.15 12.52 3.94
CA ASP A 74 -14.33 13.10 3.30
C ASP A 74 -15.37 11.98 3.04
N LYS A 75 -16.29 11.81 3.97
CA LYS A 75 -17.30 10.74 3.92
C LYS A 75 -18.31 10.91 2.77
N SER A 76 -18.34 12.08 2.14
CA SER A 76 -19.16 12.32 0.94
C SER A 76 -18.46 11.81 -0.33
N ARG A 77 -17.14 11.78 -0.37
CA ARG A 77 -16.31 11.37 -1.50
C ARG A 77 -15.13 10.48 -1.08
N PRO A 78 -15.40 9.36 -0.38
CA PRO A 78 -14.34 8.56 0.23
C PRO A 78 -13.37 7.97 -0.80
N ALA A 79 -13.84 7.58 -1.98
CA ALA A 79 -13.00 7.06 -3.06
C ALA A 79 -11.94 8.08 -3.50
N ILE A 80 -12.38 9.31 -3.79
CA ILE A 80 -11.50 10.40 -4.24
C ILE A 80 -10.53 10.79 -3.13
N TYR A 81 -11.03 10.93 -1.90
CA TYR A 81 -10.20 11.30 -0.76
C TYR A 81 -9.09 10.28 -0.49
N ASN A 82 -9.44 8.99 -0.42
CA ASN A 82 -8.46 7.94 -0.19
C ASN A 82 -7.40 7.89 -1.29
N GLN A 83 -7.80 8.01 -2.55
CA GLN A 83 -6.84 8.05 -3.65
C GLN A 83 -5.94 9.29 -3.55
N ALA A 84 -6.51 10.45 -3.30
CA ALA A 84 -5.76 11.71 -3.21
C ALA A 84 -4.71 11.69 -2.08
N ILE A 85 -5.05 11.19 -0.89
CA ILE A 85 -4.08 11.13 0.23
C ILE A 85 -2.97 10.10 -0.02
N MET A 86 -3.27 8.97 -0.66
CA MET A 86 -2.26 7.98 -1.05
C MET A 86 -1.31 8.57 -2.11
N ASP A 87 -1.84 9.22 -3.14
CA ASP A 87 -1.06 9.86 -4.21
C ASP A 87 -0.23 11.03 -3.66
N PHE A 88 -0.81 11.84 -2.78
CA PHE A 88 -0.09 12.91 -2.09
C PHE A 88 1.11 12.37 -1.30
N GLY A 89 0.94 11.24 -0.61
CA GLY A 89 2.02 10.57 0.07
C GLY A 89 3.08 10.01 -0.88
N ALA A 90 2.69 9.54 -2.06
CA ALA A 90 3.59 8.95 -3.04
C ALA A 90 4.42 10.01 -3.79
N VAL A 91 3.82 11.15 -4.16
CA VAL A 91 4.47 12.14 -5.05
C VAL A 91 4.94 13.41 -4.33
N GLN A 92 4.23 13.87 -3.30
CA GLN A 92 4.54 15.12 -2.59
C GLN A 92 5.23 14.86 -1.25
N CYS A 93 4.61 14.11 -0.35
CA CYS A 93 5.14 13.79 0.97
C CYS A 93 5.98 12.51 0.95
N THR A 94 7.01 12.48 0.09
CA THR A 94 7.85 11.30 -0.17
C THR A 94 8.65 10.86 1.06
N PRO A 95 9.08 9.58 1.13
CA PRO A 95 9.89 9.07 2.26
C PRO A 95 11.20 9.83 2.45
N GLN A 96 11.89 10.08 1.35
CA GLN A 96 13.17 10.78 1.33
C GLN A 96 13.02 12.10 0.56
N ALA A 97 13.63 13.17 1.08
CA ALA A 97 13.65 14.50 0.47
C ALA A 97 12.29 15.00 -0.05
N PRO A 98 11.21 15.02 0.77
CA PRO A 98 9.94 15.59 0.33
C PRO A 98 10.09 17.08 0.02
N ASN A 99 9.41 17.53 -1.05
CA ASN A 99 9.46 18.93 -1.45
C ASN A 99 8.51 19.79 -0.58
N CYS A 100 8.90 20.01 0.68
CA CYS A 100 8.07 20.73 1.65
C CYS A 100 7.86 22.20 1.30
N MET A 101 8.81 22.82 0.57
CA MET A 101 8.71 24.24 0.17
C MET A 101 7.50 24.50 -0.73
N PHE A 102 7.14 23.56 -1.58
CA PHE A 102 5.98 23.66 -2.48
C PHE A 102 4.81 22.79 -2.04
N CYS A 103 4.79 22.39 -0.76
CA CYS A 103 3.70 21.56 -0.23
C CYS A 103 2.49 22.46 0.11
N PRO A 104 1.29 22.14 -0.40
CA PRO A 104 0.09 22.92 -0.09
C PRO A 104 -0.32 22.86 1.38
N LEU A 105 0.23 21.91 2.15
CA LEU A 105 -0.01 21.75 3.58
C LEU A 105 1.14 22.29 4.45
N ALA A 106 2.12 23.00 3.87
CA ALA A 106 3.32 23.43 4.56
C ALA A 106 3.01 24.27 5.83
N ASP A 107 2.12 25.24 5.70
CA ASP A 107 1.81 26.20 6.76
C ASP A 107 1.17 25.55 8.01
N SER A 108 0.47 24.44 7.82
CA SER A 108 -0.22 23.69 8.87
C SER A 108 0.51 22.40 9.29
N CYS A 109 1.65 22.07 8.66
CA CYS A 109 2.35 20.83 8.92
C CYS A 109 3.20 20.87 10.18
N THR A 110 2.80 20.12 11.20
CA THR A 110 3.50 20.04 12.48
C THR A 110 4.94 19.52 12.35
N ALA A 111 5.16 18.50 11.52
CA ALA A 111 6.52 17.97 11.33
C ALA A 111 7.45 18.97 10.65
N LEU A 112 6.94 19.80 9.74
CA LEU A 112 7.73 20.83 9.09
C LEU A 112 8.09 21.94 10.09
N SER A 113 7.12 22.45 10.84
CA SER A 113 7.33 23.51 11.82
C SER A 113 8.28 23.11 12.95
N LYS A 114 8.33 21.82 13.31
CA LYS A 114 9.19 21.26 14.34
C LYS A 114 10.49 20.64 13.84
N GLY A 115 10.75 20.63 12.54
CA GLY A 115 11.95 20.01 11.95
C GLY A 115 11.98 18.47 12.06
N LEU A 116 10.81 17.81 12.16
CA LEU A 116 10.67 16.36 12.37
C LEU A 116 10.39 15.56 11.09
N VAL A 117 10.38 16.20 9.93
CA VAL A 117 9.97 15.58 8.65
C VAL A 117 10.72 14.28 8.36
N MET A 118 12.03 14.23 8.61
CA MET A 118 12.86 13.05 8.33
C MET A 118 12.82 12.01 9.45
N GLN A 119 12.28 12.36 10.62
CA GLN A 119 12.15 11.44 11.76
C GLN A 119 10.81 10.69 11.75
N LEU A 120 9.81 11.25 11.05
CA LEU A 120 8.46 10.70 10.98
C LEU A 120 8.17 10.04 9.61
N PRO A 121 7.45 8.92 9.61
CA PRO A 121 6.87 8.19 10.73
C PRO A 121 7.89 7.34 11.51
N VAL A 122 7.64 7.14 12.80
CA VAL A 122 8.43 6.24 13.64
C VAL A 122 8.05 4.78 13.40
N LYS A 123 9.04 3.89 13.38
CA LYS A 123 8.87 2.42 13.34
C LYS A 123 9.68 1.78 14.46
N ARG A 124 9.09 0.81 15.15
CA ARG A 124 9.80 -0.01 16.15
C ARG A 124 10.82 -0.96 15.49
N HIS A 125 10.42 -1.56 14.37
CA HIS A 125 11.24 -2.53 13.67
C HIS A 125 11.76 -1.96 12.34
N LYS A 126 13.08 -1.89 12.21
CA LYS A 126 13.71 -1.62 10.92
C LYS A 126 13.60 -2.87 10.05
N THR A 127 12.93 -2.76 8.93
CA THR A 127 12.88 -3.84 7.95
C THR A 127 14.28 -4.09 7.41
N LYS A 128 14.80 -5.30 7.59
CA LYS A 128 16.04 -5.70 6.93
C LYS A 128 15.76 -5.82 5.44
N THR A 129 16.43 -5.01 4.65
CA THR A 129 16.40 -5.14 3.19
C THR A 129 17.47 -6.15 2.78
N SER A 130 17.08 -7.10 1.91
CA SER A 130 18.01 -7.98 1.22
C SER A 130 17.89 -7.76 -0.27
N ASN A 131 19.02 -7.62 -0.95
CA ASN A 131 19.01 -7.54 -2.40
C ASN A 131 18.78 -8.94 -2.96
N ARG A 132 17.78 -9.08 -3.83
CA ARG A 132 17.54 -10.29 -4.61
C ARG A 132 17.69 -9.96 -6.07
N TYR A 133 18.44 -10.79 -6.79
CA TYR A 133 18.66 -10.64 -8.22
C TYR A 133 17.83 -11.71 -8.92
N PHE A 134 16.90 -11.29 -9.77
CA PHE A 134 16.06 -12.17 -10.55
C PHE A 134 16.54 -12.12 -12.01
N ASN A 135 17.06 -13.24 -12.52
CA ASN A 135 17.45 -13.36 -13.90
C ASN A 135 16.33 -14.09 -14.67
N TYR A 136 15.77 -13.43 -15.65
CA TYR A 136 14.71 -13.98 -16.48
C TYR A 136 15.24 -14.23 -17.89
N ILE A 137 14.96 -15.42 -18.44
CA ILE A 137 15.25 -15.75 -19.82
C ILE A 137 13.92 -15.84 -20.56
N TYR A 138 13.72 -14.95 -21.52
CA TYR A 138 12.57 -15.01 -22.40
C TYR A 138 12.95 -15.80 -23.67
N VAL A 139 12.35 -16.94 -23.87
CA VAL A 139 12.57 -17.79 -25.05
C VAL A 139 11.32 -17.76 -25.91
N ARG A 140 11.45 -17.27 -27.16
CA ARG A 140 10.39 -17.25 -28.16
C ARG A 140 10.72 -18.18 -29.30
N MET A 141 9.75 -18.98 -29.73
CA MET A 141 9.86 -19.87 -30.89
C MET A 141 8.60 -19.70 -31.77
N GLY A 142 8.72 -18.91 -32.82
CA GLY A 142 7.58 -18.54 -33.67
C GLY A 142 6.53 -17.72 -32.89
N ALA A 143 5.29 -18.21 -32.84
CA ALA A 143 4.18 -17.61 -32.07
C ALA A 143 4.12 -18.10 -30.62
N CYS A 144 4.98 -19.03 -30.21
CA CYS A 144 4.98 -19.64 -28.88
C CYS A 144 6.05 -19.04 -27.97
N THR A 145 5.80 -19.04 -26.65
CA THR A 145 6.81 -18.74 -25.64
C THR A 145 6.82 -19.85 -24.59
N PHE A 146 7.97 -20.05 -23.95
CA PHE A 146 8.10 -21.06 -22.90
C PHE A 146 7.73 -20.42 -21.56
N ILE A 147 6.83 -21.09 -20.83
CA ILE A 147 6.42 -20.70 -19.49
C ILE A 147 6.64 -21.87 -18.56
N HIS A 148 7.21 -21.61 -17.39
CA HIS A 148 7.37 -22.58 -16.33
C HIS A 148 6.63 -22.13 -15.07
N LYS A 149 5.81 -23.03 -14.51
CA LYS A 149 5.16 -22.79 -13.23
C LYS A 149 6.17 -22.98 -12.10
N ARG A 150 6.45 -21.94 -11.35
CA ARG A 150 7.33 -22.03 -10.18
C ARG A 150 6.66 -22.87 -9.10
N THR A 151 7.39 -23.80 -8.51
CA THR A 151 6.93 -24.67 -7.42
C THR A 151 7.63 -24.36 -6.10
N ALA A 152 8.68 -23.53 -6.12
CA ALA A 152 9.38 -23.11 -4.92
C ALA A 152 8.49 -22.16 -4.09
N ASP A 153 8.50 -22.31 -2.79
CA ASP A 153 7.83 -21.42 -1.84
C ASP A 153 8.65 -20.12 -1.69
N ASP A 154 8.47 -19.23 -2.65
CA ASP A 154 9.18 -17.98 -2.81
C ASP A 154 8.16 -16.85 -3.06
N ILE A 155 8.59 -15.58 -2.93
CA ILE A 155 7.78 -14.38 -3.17
C ILE A 155 7.13 -14.36 -4.56
N LEU A 156 7.73 -15.06 -5.52
CA LEU A 156 7.24 -15.21 -6.89
C LEU A 156 6.65 -16.60 -7.17
N SER A 157 6.35 -17.39 -6.16
CA SER A 157 5.98 -18.80 -6.29
C SER A 157 4.79 -19.08 -7.21
N LEU A 158 3.84 -18.13 -7.33
CA LEU A 158 2.66 -18.27 -8.18
C LEU A 158 2.75 -17.51 -9.51
N ILE A 159 3.84 -16.80 -9.75
CA ILE A 159 4.05 -16.04 -10.98
C ILE A 159 4.69 -16.96 -12.02
N HIS A 160 4.02 -17.11 -13.17
CA HIS A 160 4.56 -17.84 -14.30
C HIS A 160 5.59 -16.99 -15.03
N ILE A 161 6.85 -17.35 -14.87
CA ILE A 161 7.95 -16.66 -15.53
C ILE A 161 8.85 -17.71 -16.13
N SER A 162 9.39 -17.45 -17.31
CA SER A 162 10.35 -18.33 -17.98
C SER A 162 11.63 -18.46 -17.12
N GLU A 163 11.89 -19.65 -16.62
CA GLU A 163 13.18 -20.02 -16.03
C GLU A 163 13.87 -21.10 -16.88
N PRO A 164 15.21 -21.12 -16.92
CA PRO A 164 15.96 -21.95 -17.87
C PRO A 164 15.95 -23.46 -17.57
N THR A 165 15.34 -23.93 -16.48
CA THR A 165 15.60 -25.27 -15.96
C THR A 165 14.63 -26.37 -16.39
N ARG A 166 13.43 -26.08 -16.92
CA ARG A 166 12.56 -27.05 -17.62
C ARG A 166 11.55 -26.35 -18.51
N LEU A 167 11.62 -26.60 -19.80
CA LEU A 167 10.78 -25.98 -20.81
C LEU A 167 9.50 -26.81 -21.01
N ALA A 168 8.34 -26.18 -20.81
CA ALA A 168 7.06 -26.70 -21.27
C ALA A 168 6.52 -25.78 -22.36
N LEU A 169 6.14 -26.32 -23.49
CA LEU A 169 5.52 -25.59 -24.60
C LEU A 169 4.04 -25.37 -24.28
N ILE A 170 3.59 -24.13 -24.37
CA ILE A 170 2.17 -23.77 -24.41
C ILE A 170 1.87 -23.24 -25.79
N SER A 171 0.99 -23.93 -26.50
CA SER A 171 0.44 -23.53 -27.79
C SER A 171 -0.81 -22.67 -27.62
#